data_25079e5f9f6471cc627cd9f259e7cee1
#
_entry.id   25079e5f9f6471cc627cd9f259e7cee1
#
_cell.length_a   1.000
_cell.length_b   1.000
_cell.length_c   1.000
_cell.angle_alpha   90.00
_cell.angle_beta   90.00
_cell.angle_gamma   90.00
#
_symmetry.space_group_name_H-M   'P 1'
#
loop_
_entity.id
_entity.type
_entity.pdbx_description
1 polymer ?
#
loop_
_entity_poly.entity_id
_entity_poly.type
_entity_poly.pdbx_seq_one_letter_code
_entity_poly.pdbx_strand_id
1 'polypeptide(L)'
;MKTLPTLTPPHAAMSFWAFLFATLCLLPISPAESADQEREDRLTEEMETNLFDGDVISLLPDVGTFAAVEMESQADSTRGGVILLHGRGFHADWPENIGPLRVGLSEAGWHTLSLQMPVLEKSAKYFDYLPVLPEALPRIDAAIAHLSNQGISPVVLLAHSCGAHMAMLWIEQHGDSGIDAFVGIGMGATDYKQPMRHPFPFASIAIPVLDLYGEEDFPAVHRMAPERLDLINKGGNPLSQQIVSTGADHYFTDSSDQLTEEVSAWLDSLGWD
;
A
#
# COMPACT_ATOMS: atom_id res chain seq x y z
N MET A 1 -58.20 85.62 -28.53
CA MET A 1 -56.96 85.04 -29.09
C MET A 1 -56.46 83.96 -28.09
N LYS A 2 -56.68 82.68 -28.39
CA LYS A 2 -56.31 81.54 -27.57
C LYS A 2 -55.15 80.88 -28.26
N THR A 3 -53.98 80.81 -27.61
CA THR A 3 -52.81 80.13 -28.06
C THR A 3 -52.85 78.63 -27.61
N LEU A 4 -52.69 77.73 -28.56
CA LEU A 4 -52.57 76.27 -28.30
C LEU A 4 -51.19 75.94 -27.74
N PRO A 5 -51.12 74.93 -26.86
CA PRO A 5 -49.84 74.42 -26.41
C PRO A 5 -49.28 73.37 -27.38
N THR A 6 -47.99 73.44 -27.63
CA THR A 6 -47.22 72.50 -28.44
C THR A 6 -46.93 71.23 -27.63
N LEU A 7 -47.25 70.04 -28.20
CA LEU A 7 -46.93 68.72 -27.68
C LEU A 7 -45.49 68.38 -28.09
N THR A 8 -44.67 68.10 -27.11
CA THR A 8 -43.36 67.44 -27.28
C THR A 8 -43.48 65.87 -27.22
N PRO A 9 -42.77 65.10 -28.07
CA PRO A 9 -42.86 63.68 -28.05
C PRO A 9 -42.03 63.08 -26.91
N PRO A 10 -42.37 61.86 -26.40
CA PRO A 10 -41.64 61.24 -25.31
C PRO A 10 -40.34 60.58 -25.80
N HIS A 11 -39.26 60.77 -25.04
CA HIS A 11 -37.99 60.10 -25.22
C HIS A 11 -38.14 58.63 -24.92
N ALA A 12 -37.87 57.77 -25.92
CA ALA A 12 -37.73 56.32 -25.76
C ALA A 12 -36.43 55.99 -24.99
N ALA A 13 -36.62 55.49 -23.81
CA ALA A 13 -35.49 54.91 -23.02
C ALA A 13 -35.07 53.57 -23.64
N MET A 14 -33.95 53.57 -24.30
CA MET A 14 -33.28 52.30 -24.72
C MET A 14 -32.63 51.66 -23.50
N SER A 15 -33.25 50.56 -23.00
CA SER A 15 -32.68 49.72 -21.99
C SER A 15 -31.58 48.87 -22.64
N PHE A 16 -30.31 49.16 -22.33
CA PHE A 16 -29.16 48.28 -22.64
C PHE A 16 -29.18 47.08 -21.70
N TRP A 17 -29.58 45.93 -22.22
CA TRP A 17 -29.34 44.64 -21.56
C TRP A 17 -27.88 44.23 -21.81
N ALA A 18 -27.03 44.40 -20.79
CA ALA A 18 -25.68 43.86 -20.80
C ALA A 18 -25.77 42.34 -20.58
N PHE A 19 -25.58 41.58 -21.63
CA PHE A 19 -25.36 40.11 -21.52
C PHE A 19 -23.97 39.89 -20.93
N LEU A 20 -23.94 39.54 -19.63
CA LEU A 20 -22.73 39.05 -18.95
C LEU A 20 -22.49 37.63 -19.42
N PHE A 21 -21.63 37.43 -20.42
CA PHE A 21 -21.10 36.11 -20.77
C PHE A 21 -20.13 35.69 -19.66
N ALA A 22 -20.63 34.87 -18.72
CA ALA A 22 -19.78 34.14 -17.79
C ALA A 22 -19.01 33.08 -18.59
N THR A 23 -17.77 33.39 -18.97
CA THR A 23 -16.83 32.43 -19.52
C THR A 23 -16.44 31.46 -18.39
N LEU A 24 -17.13 30.32 -18.33
CA LEU A 24 -16.78 29.23 -17.46
C LEU A 24 -15.42 28.66 -17.98
N CYS A 25 -14.32 29.10 -17.37
CA CYS A 25 -13.01 28.46 -17.60
C CYS A 25 -13.11 27.02 -17.10
N LEU A 26 -13.34 26.10 -18.02
CA LEU A 26 -13.06 24.68 -17.82
C LEU A 26 -11.53 24.55 -17.66
N LEU A 27 -11.06 24.59 -16.43
CA LEU A 27 -9.71 24.15 -16.11
C LEU A 27 -9.62 22.68 -16.57
N PRO A 28 -8.59 22.31 -17.33
CA PRO A 28 -8.37 20.90 -17.61
C PRO A 28 -8.20 20.19 -16.26
N ILE A 29 -9.15 19.34 -15.91
CA ILE A 29 -8.97 18.36 -14.83
C ILE A 29 -7.90 17.43 -15.40
N SER A 30 -6.66 17.58 -14.93
CA SER A 30 -5.63 16.55 -15.18
C SER A 30 -6.24 15.23 -14.70
N PRO A 31 -6.22 14.16 -15.51
CA PRO A 31 -6.64 12.87 -15.02
C PRO A 31 -5.84 12.59 -13.74
N ALA A 32 -6.51 12.14 -12.69
CA ALA A 32 -5.83 11.64 -11.52
C ALA A 32 -4.86 10.57 -12.02
N GLU A 33 -3.61 10.67 -11.62
CA GLU A 33 -2.60 9.68 -11.98
C GLU A 33 -3.05 8.36 -11.36
N SER A 34 -3.36 7.37 -12.19
CA SER A 34 -3.75 6.03 -11.80
C SER A 34 -2.58 5.07 -11.98
N ALA A 35 -2.64 3.92 -11.35
CA ALA A 35 -1.68 2.85 -11.58
C ALA A 35 -1.58 2.47 -13.08
N ASP A 36 -0.42 1.97 -13.48
CA ASP A 36 -0.14 1.47 -14.84
C ASP A 36 -0.72 0.06 -14.99
N GLN A 37 -2.00 0.00 -15.36
CA GLN A 37 -2.72 -1.26 -15.52
C GLN A 37 -2.08 -2.17 -16.58
N GLU A 38 -1.60 -1.61 -17.70
CA GLU A 38 -0.94 -2.41 -18.72
C GLU A 38 0.34 -3.07 -18.19
N ARG A 39 1.05 -2.40 -17.29
CA ARG A 39 2.20 -2.98 -16.63
C ARG A 39 1.80 -4.06 -15.62
N GLU A 40 0.74 -3.85 -14.84
CA GLU A 40 0.22 -4.86 -13.93
C GLU A 40 -0.19 -6.12 -14.68
N ASP A 41 -0.87 -5.98 -15.82
CA ASP A 41 -1.27 -7.10 -16.67
C ASP A 41 -0.04 -7.90 -17.17
N ARG A 42 1.01 -7.20 -17.64
CA ARG A 42 2.27 -7.88 -18.06
C ARG A 42 2.95 -8.60 -16.88
N LEU A 43 2.98 -8.00 -15.70
CA LEU A 43 3.56 -8.63 -14.50
C LEU A 43 2.74 -9.86 -14.08
N THR A 44 1.41 -9.81 -14.24
CA THR A 44 0.53 -10.96 -14.00
C THR A 44 0.82 -12.10 -14.99
N GLU A 45 0.94 -11.81 -16.27
CA GLU A 45 1.31 -12.80 -17.30
C GLU A 45 2.70 -13.42 -17.03
N GLU A 46 3.65 -12.60 -16.53
CA GLU A 46 4.97 -13.07 -16.12
C GLU A 46 4.87 -14.05 -14.94
N MET A 47 4.08 -13.73 -13.92
CA MET A 47 3.85 -14.63 -12.78
C MET A 47 3.15 -15.92 -13.22
N GLU A 48 2.08 -15.85 -14.01
CA GLU A 48 1.36 -17.03 -14.52
C GLU A 48 2.28 -17.98 -15.30
N THR A 49 3.30 -17.44 -15.96
CA THR A 49 4.25 -18.23 -16.77
C THR A 49 5.37 -18.84 -15.94
N ASN A 50 5.84 -18.14 -14.91
CA ASN A 50 7.09 -18.48 -14.21
C ASN A 50 6.88 -18.94 -12.76
N LEU A 51 5.65 -18.90 -12.23
CA LEU A 51 5.38 -19.33 -10.86
C LEU A 51 5.63 -20.84 -10.70
N PHE A 52 6.41 -21.21 -9.68
CA PHE A 52 6.68 -22.61 -9.35
C PHE A 52 5.83 -23.11 -8.19
N ASP A 53 5.54 -22.27 -7.22
CA ASP A 53 4.87 -22.61 -5.97
C ASP A 53 3.65 -21.74 -5.74
N GLY A 54 2.49 -22.34 -5.43
CA GLY A 54 1.22 -21.66 -5.25
C GLY A 54 0.47 -21.42 -6.57
N ASP A 55 -0.61 -20.66 -6.49
CA ASP A 55 -1.53 -20.40 -7.59
C ASP A 55 -1.73 -18.89 -7.80
N VAL A 56 -1.71 -18.45 -9.05
CA VAL A 56 -2.16 -17.11 -9.40
C VAL A 56 -3.68 -17.08 -9.39
N ILE A 57 -4.24 -16.26 -8.53
CA ILE A 57 -5.69 -16.08 -8.41
C ILE A 57 -6.08 -14.64 -8.71
N SER A 58 -7.36 -14.43 -9.01
CA SER A 58 -7.92 -13.09 -9.19
C SER A 58 -8.80 -12.74 -8.01
N LEU A 59 -8.54 -11.61 -7.37
CA LEU A 59 -9.38 -11.03 -6.34
C LEU A 59 -10.21 -9.88 -6.91
N LEU A 60 -11.44 -9.75 -6.41
CA LEU A 60 -12.44 -8.79 -6.90
C LEU A 60 -12.79 -7.82 -5.78
N PRO A 61 -12.07 -6.69 -5.64
CA PRO A 61 -12.60 -5.54 -4.91
C PRO A 61 -13.69 -4.86 -5.74
N ASP A 62 -14.47 -3.98 -5.10
CA ASP A 62 -15.54 -3.21 -5.78
C ASP A 62 -15.04 -2.33 -6.95
N VAL A 63 -13.74 -2.11 -7.05
CA VAL A 63 -13.09 -1.19 -8.00
C VAL A 63 -12.28 -1.88 -9.12
N GLY A 64 -12.44 -3.17 -9.33
CA GLY A 64 -11.75 -3.90 -10.39
C GLY A 64 -10.98 -5.13 -9.91
N THR A 65 -10.59 -5.98 -10.86
CA THR A 65 -9.89 -7.23 -10.58
C THR A 65 -8.37 -7.00 -10.52
N PHE A 66 -7.70 -7.67 -9.60
CA PHE A 66 -6.24 -7.70 -9.54
C PHE A 66 -5.73 -9.11 -9.23
N ALA A 67 -4.49 -9.40 -9.60
CA ALA A 67 -3.86 -10.69 -9.35
C ALA A 67 -3.33 -10.80 -7.90
N ALA A 68 -3.34 -12.01 -7.38
CA ALA A 68 -2.63 -12.39 -6.17
C ALA A 68 -2.00 -13.78 -6.36
N VAL A 69 -0.97 -14.09 -5.59
CA VAL A 69 -0.41 -15.43 -5.50
C VAL A 69 -0.79 -16.02 -4.16
N GLU A 70 -1.59 -17.07 -4.19
CA GLU A 70 -2.04 -17.80 -3.00
C GLU A 70 -1.25 -19.09 -2.84
N MET A 71 -0.89 -19.40 -1.61
CA MET A 71 -0.25 -20.67 -1.27
C MET A 71 -0.75 -21.14 0.09
N GLU A 72 -1.36 -22.31 0.11
CA GLU A 72 -1.81 -22.94 1.36
C GLU A 72 -0.62 -23.29 2.25
N SER A 73 -0.87 -23.34 3.56
CA SER A 73 0.09 -23.86 4.52
C SER A 73 0.55 -25.27 4.11
N GLN A 74 1.86 -25.52 4.15
CA GLN A 74 2.43 -26.83 3.90
C GLN A 74 2.54 -27.70 5.16
N ALA A 75 2.17 -27.17 6.34
CA ALA A 75 2.11 -27.91 7.58
C ALA A 75 0.77 -28.66 7.75
N ASP A 76 0.72 -29.59 8.69
CA ASP A 76 -0.49 -30.37 9.02
C ASP A 76 -1.65 -29.49 9.53
N SER A 77 -1.34 -28.30 10.06
CA SER A 77 -2.30 -27.30 10.53
C SER A 77 -1.90 -25.89 10.09
N THR A 78 -2.87 -25.07 9.74
CA THR A 78 -2.64 -23.67 9.39
C THR A 78 -2.58 -22.82 10.66
N ARG A 79 -1.50 -22.05 10.82
CA ARG A 79 -1.30 -21.14 11.96
C ARG A 79 -2.06 -19.83 11.82
N GLY A 80 -2.40 -19.44 10.60
CA GLY A 80 -3.07 -18.21 10.25
C GLY A 80 -2.75 -17.81 8.81
N GLY A 81 -3.07 -16.58 8.45
CA GLY A 81 -2.82 -16.01 7.12
C GLY A 81 -1.78 -14.89 7.14
N VAL A 82 -0.93 -14.82 6.12
CA VAL A 82 -0.03 -13.70 5.89
C VAL A 82 -0.35 -13.07 4.54
N ILE A 83 -0.76 -11.81 4.56
CA ILE A 83 -0.94 -10.99 3.35
C ILE A 83 0.37 -10.26 3.09
N LEU A 84 0.95 -10.44 1.88
CA LEU A 84 2.24 -9.86 1.51
C LEU A 84 2.06 -8.76 0.46
N LEU A 85 2.68 -7.59 0.69
CA LEU A 85 2.67 -6.45 -0.21
C LEU A 85 4.09 -6.15 -0.70
N HIS A 86 4.29 -6.20 -2.01
CA HIS A 86 5.59 -5.98 -2.64
C HIS A 86 6.02 -4.52 -2.70
N GLY A 87 7.29 -4.29 -2.96
CA GLY A 87 7.89 -2.98 -3.16
C GLY A 87 7.56 -2.33 -4.51
N ARG A 88 8.05 -1.10 -4.68
CA ARG A 88 7.83 -0.26 -5.86
C ARG A 88 8.29 -0.93 -7.16
N GLY A 89 7.37 -1.05 -8.14
CA GLY A 89 7.67 -1.55 -9.48
C GLY A 89 7.92 -3.06 -9.57
N PHE A 90 7.66 -3.80 -8.49
CA PHE A 90 7.78 -5.25 -8.38
C PHE A 90 6.44 -5.95 -8.63
N HIS A 91 6.35 -7.22 -8.31
CA HIS A 91 5.14 -8.05 -8.41
C HIS A 91 5.02 -8.98 -7.21
N ALA A 92 3.88 -9.65 -7.11
CA ALA A 92 3.50 -10.49 -5.98
C ALA A 92 4.40 -11.73 -5.75
N ASP A 93 5.25 -12.07 -6.70
CA ASP A 93 6.24 -13.16 -6.57
C ASP A 93 7.68 -12.63 -6.83
N TRP A 94 8.00 -11.44 -6.31
CA TRP A 94 9.33 -10.85 -6.52
C TRP A 94 10.45 -11.72 -5.92
N PRO A 95 11.45 -12.13 -6.74
CA PRO A 95 12.36 -13.23 -6.38
C PRO A 95 13.35 -12.91 -5.25
N GLU A 96 13.61 -11.64 -4.94
CA GLU A 96 14.61 -11.28 -3.92
C GLU A 96 14.04 -11.29 -2.48
N ASN A 97 12.72 -11.09 -2.32
CA ASN A 97 12.11 -11.02 -0.99
C ASN A 97 10.70 -11.62 -0.90
N ILE A 98 9.73 -11.12 -1.66
CA ILE A 98 8.33 -11.52 -1.50
C ILE A 98 8.09 -12.99 -1.88
N GLY A 99 8.67 -13.47 -2.97
CA GLY A 99 8.58 -14.87 -3.39
C GLY A 99 9.15 -15.82 -2.32
N PRO A 100 10.43 -15.66 -1.90
CA PRO A 100 11.00 -16.45 -0.82
C PRO A 100 10.23 -16.38 0.50
N LEU A 101 9.77 -15.19 0.92
CA LEU A 101 8.93 -15.04 2.11
C LEU A 101 7.62 -15.82 1.99
N ARG A 102 6.94 -15.72 0.86
CA ARG A 102 5.69 -16.44 0.60
C ARG A 102 5.87 -17.95 0.75
N VAL A 103 6.91 -18.49 0.13
CA VAL A 103 7.21 -19.93 0.18
C VAL A 103 7.64 -20.34 1.58
N GLY A 104 8.66 -19.70 2.17
CA GLY A 104 9.18 -20.08 3.47
C GLY A 104 8.17 -19.93 4.63
N LEU A 105 7.30 -18.93 4.58
CA LEU A 105 6.20 -18.80 5.55
C LEU A 105 5.15 -19.89 5.36
N SER A 106 4.88 -20.32 4.12
CA SER A 106 3.98 -21.44 3.87
C SER A 106 4.56 -22.77 4.43
N GLU A 107 5.86 -23.00 4.25
CA GLU A 107 6.57 -24.12 4.87
C GLU A 107 6.55 -24.05 6.41
N ALA A 108 6.57 -22.84 6.98
CA ALA A 108 6.44 -22.60 8.43
C ALA A 108 5.00 -22.68 8.95
N GLY A 109 4.02 -23.05 8.11
CA GLY A 109 2.66 -23.32 8.52
C GLY A 109 1.68 -22.15 8.33
N TRP A 110 2.04 -21.10 7.61
CA TRP A 110 1.15 -19.99 7.30
C TRP A 110 0.49 -20.16 5.94
N HIS A 111 -0.78 -19.78 5.83
CA HIS A 111 -1.41 -19.55 4.54
C HIS A 111 -0.95 -18.21 4.01
N THR A 112 -0.34 -18.15 2.84
CA THR A 112 0.20 -16.91 2.29
C THR A 112 -0.62 -16.40 1.10
N LEU A 113 -0.84 -15.09 1.08
CA LEU A 113 -1.56 -14.39 0.02
C LEU A 113 -0.80 -13.14 -0.38
N SER A 114 -0.01 -13.23 -1.44
CA SER A 114 0.80 -12.13 -1.94
C SER A 114 0.03 -11.35 -3.01
N LEU A 115 -0.11 -10.03 -2.83
CA LEU A 115 -0.96 -9.19 -3.67
C LEU A 115 -0.16 -8.47 -4.75
N GLN A 116 -0.68 -8.45 -5.97
CA GLN A 116 -0.23 -7.47 -6.95
C GLN A 116 -0.71 -6.10 -6.53
N MET A 117 0.22 -5.28 -6.09
CA MET A 117 -0.05 -3.91 -5.67
C MET A 117 -0.02 -2.94 -6.86
N PRO A 118 -0.65 -1.75 -6.76
CA PRO A 118 -0.57 -0.74 -7.78
C PRO A 118 0.87 -0.41 -8.15
N VAL A 119 1.20 -0.42 -9.44
CA VAL A 119 2.53 -0.06 -9.94
C VAL A 119 2.47 1.11 -10.90
N LEU A 120 3.59 1.83 -11.00
CA LEU A 120 3.86 2.83 -12.01
C LEU A 120 5.03 2.37 -12.88
N GLU A 121 5.42 3.20 -13.82
CA GLU A 121 6.61 2.93 -14.63
C GLU A 121 7.86 2.72 -13.74
N LYS A 122 8.86 2.00 -14.26
CA LYS A 122 10.06 1.61 -13.49
C LYS A 122 10.87 2.79 -12.95
N SER A 123 10.80 3.95 -13.58
CA SER A 123 11.52 5.18 -13.19
C SER A 123 10.80 5.98 -12.11
N ALA A 124 9.52 5.70 -11.84
CA ALA A 124 8.70 6.41 -10.87
C ALA A 124 9.32 6.41 -9.46
N LYS A 125 9.17 7.53 -8.77
CA LYS A 125 9.73 7.80 -7.45
C LYS A 125 8.67 7.80 -6.37
N TYR A 126 9.05 7.96 -5.11
CA TYR A 126 8.13 7.97 -3.98
C TYR A 126 6.96 8.96 -4.17
N PHE A 127 7.26 10.20 -4.61
CA PHE A 127 6.22 11.22 -4.78
C PHE A 127 5.25 10.93 -5.93
N ASP A 128 5.70 10.20 -6.95
CA ASP A 128 4.85 9.78 -8.07
C ASP A 128 3.83 8.73 -7.59
N TYR A 129 4.19 7.91 -6.59
CA TYR A 129 3.31 6.90 -5.99
C TYR A 129 2.26 7.48 -5.04
N LEU A 130 2.42 8.69 -4.51
CA LEU A 130 1.46 9.26 -3.55
C LEU A 130 0.01 9.29 -4.05
N PRO A 131 -0.27 9.67 -5.31
CA PRO A 131 -1.65 9.67 -5.83
C PRO A 131 -2.25 8.27 -5.97
N VAL A 132 -1.43 7.24 -6.17
CA VAL A 132 -1.89 5.86 -6.40
C VAL A 132 -1.90 4.99 -5.14
N LEU A 133 -1.28 5.44 -4.03
CA LEU A 133 -1.34 4.70 -2.76
C LEU A 133 -2.77 4.33 -2.33
N PRO A 134 -3.81 5.19 -2.50
CA PRO A 134 -5.18 4.83 -2.14
C PRO A 134 -5.76 3.66 -2.95
N GLU A 135 -5.23 3.35 -4.14
CA GLU A 135 -5.69 2.20 -4.95
C GLU A 135 -5.31 0.85 -4.31
N ALA A 136 -4.37 0.86 -3.37
CA ALA A 136 -3.99 -0.31 -2.59
C ALA A 136 -5.02 -0.71 -1.53
N LEU A 137 -5.79 0.24 -1.00
CA LEU A 137 -6.69 0.01 0.12
C LEU A 137 -7.74 -1.07 -0.18
N PRO A 138 -8.52 -0.98 -1.28
CA PRO A 138 -9.51 -2.00 -1.62
C PRO A 138 -8.87 -3.36 -1.92
N ARG A 139 -7.60 -3.42 -2.34
CA ARG A 139 -6.88 -4.69 -2.53
C ARG A 139 -6.59 -5.37 -1.20
N ILE A 140 -6.16 -4.60 -0.20
CA ILE A 140 -5.92 -5.10 1.16
C ILE A 140 -7.24 -5.57 1.79
N ASP A 141 -8.32 -4.79 1.66
CA ASP A 141 -9.65 -5.17 2.14
C ASP A 141 -10.14 -6.49 1.52
N ALA A 142 -9.95 -6.64 0.20
CA ALA A 142 -10.32 -7.86 -0.52
C ALA A 142 -9.53 -9.08 -0.04
N ALA A 143 -8.24 -8.92 0.25
CA ALA A 143 -7.38 -9.98 0.78
C ALA A 143 -7.81 -10.41 2.19
N ILE A 144 -8.08 -9.45 3.08
CA ILE A 144 -8.58 -9.73 4.44
C ILE A 144 -9.93 -10.47 4.36
N ALA A 145 -10.85 -10.01 3.51
CA ALA A 145 -12.13 -10.66 3.30
C ALA A 145 -11.97 -12.07 2.73
N HIS A 146 -11.02 -12.28 1.80
CA HIS A 146 -10.73 -13.59 1.22
C HIS A 146 -10.28 -14.61 2.28
N LEU A 147 -9.31 -14.26 3.13
CA LEU A 147 -8.84 -15.10 4.23
C LEU A 147 -9.94 -15.33 5.27
N SER A 148 -10.69 -14.29 5.63
CA SER A 148 -11.80 -14.38 6.60
C SER A 148 -12.91 -15.33 6.09
N ASN A 149 -13.25 -15.30 4.81
CA ASN A 149 -14.24 -16.19 4.21
C ASN A 149 -13.81 -17.66 4.21
N GLN A 150 -12.50 -17.92 4.25
CA GLN A 150 -11.92 -19.26 4.40
C GLN A 150 -11.79 -19.66 5.87
N GLY A 151 -12.11 -18.78 6.82
CA GLY A 151 -11.95 -19.01 8.25
C GLY A 151 -10.50 -18.98 8.74
N ILE A 152 -9.60 -18.34 7.97
CA ILE A 152 -8.18 -18.25 8.28
C ILE A 152 -7.97 -17.06 9.23
N SER A 153 -7.44 -17.34 10.42
CA SER A 153 -7.02 -16.35 11.42
C SER A 153 -5.97 -16.97 12.35
N PRO A 154 -5.08 -16.19 12.98
CA PRO A 154 -4.91 -14.75 12.87
C PRO A 154 -4.42 -14.29 11.47
N VAL A 155 -4.53 -12.99 11.17
CA VAL A 155 -4.09 -12.38 9.91
C VAL A 155 -2.93 -11.42 10.16
N VAL A 156 -1.82 -11.65 9.49
CA VAL A 156 -0.63 -10.78 9.48
C VAL A 156 -0.61 -9.97 8.18
N LEU A 157 -0.41 -8.66 8.29
CA LEU A 157 -0.12 -7.82 7.13
C LEU A 157 1.39 -7.57 7.07
N LEU A 158 2.05 -8.11 6.03
CA LEU A 158 3.48 -7.98 5.79
C LEU A 158 3.71 -7.12 4.55
N ALA A 159 4.57 -6.12 4.65
CA ALA A 159 4.75 -5.19 3.56
C ALA A 159 6.21 -4.72 3.42
N HIS A 160 6.73 -4.72 2.19
CA HIS A 160 8.07 -4.27 1.85
C HIS A 160 8.06 -2.91 1.16
N SER A 161 8.93 -1.99 1.59
CA SER A 161 9.25 -0.74 0.90
C SER A 161 8.01 0.11 0.54
N CYS A 162 7.69 0.28 -0.73
CA CYS A 162 6.49 1.00 -1.19
C CYS A 162 5.19 0.31 -0.73
N GLY A 163 5.16 -1.03 -0.68
CA GLY A 163 4.05 -1.77 -0.10
C GLY A 163 3.81 -1.40 1.37
N ALA A 164 4.89 -1.10 2.13
CA ALA A 164 4.76 -0.64 3.50
C ALA A 164 4.10 0.75 3.58
N HIS A 165 4.34 1.67 2.63
CA HIS A 165 3.62 2.94 2.56
C HIS A 165 2.13 2.73 2.29
N MET A 166 1.77 1.76 1.43
CA MET A 166 0.38 1.38 1.15
C MET A 166 -0.28 0.77 2.39
N ALA A 167 0.38 -0.17 3.06
CA ALA A 167 -0.10 -0.76 4.31
C ALA A 167 -0.29 0.28 5.42
N MET A 168 0.67 1.20 5.60
CA MET A 168 0.58 2.27 6.60
C MET A 168 -0.57 3.24 6.31
N LEU A 169 -0.84 3.56 5.04
CA LEU A 169 -2.01 4.36 4.66
C LEU A 169 -3.32 3.61 4.98
N TRP A 170 -3.35 2.30 4.74
CA TRP A 170 -4.49 1.47 5.11
C TRP A 170 -4.71 1.48 6.62
N ILE A 171 -3.65 1.27 7.42
CA ILE A 171 -3.70 1.31 8.89
C ILE A 171 -4.13 2.72 9.39
N GLU A 172 -3.64 3.79 8.77
CA GLU A 172 -4.05 5.17 9.11
C GLU A 172 -5.57 5.37 9.00
N GLN A 173 -6.22 4.71 8.03
CA GLN A 173 -7.65 4.85 7.77
C GLN A 173 -8.53 3.86 8.55
N HIS A 174 -8.05 2.63 8.76
CA HIS A 174 -8.83 1.52 9.33
C HIS A 174 -8.40 1.14 10.76
N GLY A 175 -7.27 1.67 11.24
CA GLY A 175 -6.64 1.18 12.47
C GLY A 175 -6.07 -0.22 12.27
N ASP A 176 -6.16 -1.03 13.32
CA ASP A 176 -5.75 -2.44 13.33
C ASP A 176 -6.92 -3.42 13.15
N SER A 177 -8.09 -2.93 12.72
CA SER A 177 -9.27 -3.77 12.51
C SER A 177 -9.07 -4.71 11.32
N GLY A 178 -9.09 -6.03 11.58
CA GLY A 178 -8.99 -7.06 10.54
C GLY A 178 -7.58 -7.61 10.32
N ILE A 179 -6.58 -7.11 11.07
CA ILE A 179 -5.24 -7.67 11.13
C ILE A 179 -4.82 -7.87 12.61
N ASP A 180 -4.04 -8.90 12.88
CA ASP A 180 -3.60 -9.27 14.23
C ASP A 180 -2.12 -8.93 14.48
N ALA A 181 -1.34 -8.70 13.42
CA ALA A 181 0.03 -8.20 13.49
C ALA A 181 0.43 -7.46 12.21
N PHE A 182 1.45 -6.61 12.32
CA PHE A 182 2.03 -5.90 11.18
C PHE A 182 3.54 -6.14 11.10
N VAL A 183 4.02 -6.49 9.91
CA VAL A 183 5.45 -6.59 9.57
C VAL A 183 5.79 -5.57 8.50
N GLY A 184 6.62 -4.60 8.83
CA GLY A 184 7.10 -3.61 7.87
C GLY A 184 8.59 -3.78 7.59
N ILE A 185 8.92 -4.03 6.33
CA ILE A 185 10.29 -4.26 5.86
C ILE A 185 10.77 -3.05 5.06
N GLY A 186 11.91 -2.48 5.44
CA GLY A 186 12.50 -1.32 4.76
C GLY A 186 11.61 -0.09 4.75
N MET A 187 10.89 0.17 5.83
CA MET A 187 9.92 1.28 5.94
C MET A 187 10.60 2.65 5.90
N GLY A 188 9.94 3.63 5.27
CA GLY A 188 10.46 4.99 5.15
C GLY A 188 11.43 5.16 3.97
N ALA A 189 11.44 4.24 3.01
CA ALA A 189 12.20 4.33 1.78
C ALA A 189 11.64 5.43 0.87
N THR A 190 11.96 6.69 1.20
CA THR A 190 11.69 7.84 0.35
C THR A 190 12.91 8.17 -0.50
N ASP A 191 12.71 8.88 -1.61
CA ASP A 191 13.84 9.37 -2.40
C ASP A 191 14.62 10.42 -1.59
N TYR A 192 15.91 10.45 -1.72
CA TYR A 192 16.88 11.32 -1.09
C TYR A 192 16.28 12.43 -0.19
N LYS A 193 16.46 12.56 1.04
CA LYS A 193 15.99 13.60 2.00
C LYS A 193 14.52 14.05 1.89
N GLN A 194 13.70 13.39 1.08
CA GLN A 194 12.29 13.73 1.02
C GLN A 194 11.59 13.28 2.32
N PRO A 195 10.70 14.10 2.89
CA PRO A 195 9.90 13.71 4.04
C PRO A 195 8.79 12.73 3.61
N MET A 196 8.37 11.88 4.54
CA MET A 196 7.13 11.14 4.40
C MET A 196 5.93 12.09 4.32
N ARG A 197 4.93 11.73 3.53
CA ARG A 197 3.65 12.47 3.47
C ARG A 197 2.65 11.92 4.47
N HIS A 198 2.63 10.61 4.66
CA HIS A 198 1.81 9.94 5.66
C HIS A 198 2.69 9.56 6.84
N PRO A 199 2.30 9.85 8.09
CA PRO A 199 3.07 9.50 9.26
C PRO A 199 3.06 7.97 9.48
N PHE A 200 3.98 7.48 10.29
CA PHE A 200 3.93 6.11 10.78
C PHE A 200 2.77 5.95 11.79
N PRO A 201 1.82 5.03 11.58
CA PRO A 201 0.60 4.95 12.39
C PRO A 201 0.77 4.19 13.72
N PHE A 202 1.98 3.80 14.10
CA PHE A 202 2.27 2.80 15.13
C PHE A 202 1.88 3.20 16.56
N ALA A 203 1.76 4.49 16.86
CA ALA A 203 1.28 4.95 18.15
C ALA A 203 -0.23 4.79 18.36
N SER A 204 -0.98 4.49 17.31
CA SER A 204 -2.45 4.40 17.33
C SER A 204 -2.99 2.97 17.20
N ILE A 205 -2.13 1.96 17.09
CA ILE A 205 -2.49 0.55 16.98
C ILE A 205 -1.99 -0.23 18.19
N ALA A 206 -2.72 -1.29 18.55
CA ALA A 206 -2.42 -2.12 19.71
C ALA A 206 -1.82 -3.49 19.35
N ILE A 207 -1.86 -3.87 18.08
CA ILE A 207 -1.28 -5.13 17.58
C ILE A 207 0.25 -5.09 17.63
N PRO A 208 0.93 -6.25 17.70
CA PRO A 208 2.37 -6.33 17.59
C PRO A 208 2.86 -5.85 16.23
N VAL A 209 3.99 -5.13 16.24
CA VAL A 209 4.64 -4.56 15.05
C VAL A 209 6.09 -5.04 14.98
N LEU A 210 6.49 -5.62 13.85
CA LEU A 210 7.88 -5.83 13.49
C LEU A 210 8.32 -4.73 12.51
N ASP A 211 9.32 -3.93 12.89
CA ASP A 211 10.06 -3.02 12.02
C ASP A 211 11.41 -3.66 11.67
N LEU A 212 11.55 -4.19 10.46
CA LEU A 212 12.72 -4.90 10.01
C LEU A 212 13.37 -4.15 8.84
N TYR A 213 14.69 -3.95 8.88
CA TYR A 213 15.41 -3.32 7.78
C TYR A 213 16.87 -3.79 7.73
N GLY A 214 17.48 -3.71 6.55
CA GLY A 214 18.86 -4.12 6.34
C GLY A 214 19.86 -3.15 6.96
N GLU A 215 21.02 -3.68 7.39
CA GLU A 215 22.15 -2.86 7.86
C GLU A 215 22.68 -1.95 6.74
N GLU A 216 22.57 -2.36 5.49
CA GLU A 216 22.94 -1.62 4.29
C GLU A 216 21.75 -1.00 3.55
N ASP A 217 20.60 -0.83 4.24
CA ASP A 217 19.39 -0.23 3.69
C ASP A 217 19.58 1.24 3.32
N PHE A 218 18.62 1.82 2.61
CA PHE A 218 18.68 3.21 2.16
C PHE A 218 18.84 4.20 3.33
N PRO A 219 19.61 5.29 3.13
CA PRO A 219 19.80 6.32 4.17
C PRO A 219 18.50 6.92 4.73
N ALA A 220 17.41 6.88 3.95
CA ALA A 220 16.10 7.34 4.40
C ALA A 220 15.51 6.41 5.46
N VAL A 221 15.62 5.09 5.27
CA VAL A 221 15.15 4.05 6.21
C VAL A 221 15.86 4.19 7.55
N HIS A 222 17.19 4.27 7.53
CA HIS A 222 18.01 4.47 8.73
C HIS A 222 17.69 5.79 9.45
N ARG A 223 17.53 6.89 8.72
CA ARG A 223 17.22 8.20 9.31
C ARG A 223 15.93 8.20 10.09
N MET A 224 14.91 7.43 9.62
CA MET A 224 13.59 7.38 10.24
C MET A 224 13.43 6.22 11.24
N ALA A 225 14.39 5.31 11.36
CA ALA A 225 14.31 4.16 12.27
C ALA A 225 14.11 4.56 13.75
N PRO A 226 14.77 5.59 14.30
CA PRO A 226 14.53 6.02 15.67
C PRO A 226 13.11 6.55 15.91
N GLU A 227 12.51 7.25 14.93
CA GLU A 227 11.13 7.72 15.01
C GLU A 227 10.15 6.55 14.99
N ARG A 228 10.36 5.56 14.12
CA ARG A 228 9.55 4.35 14.08
C ARG A 228 9.57 3.60 15.40
N LEU A 229 10.77 3.39 15.98
CA LEU A 229 10.92 2.73 17.26
C LEU A 229 10.19 3.47 18.39
N ASP A 230 10.29 4.80 18.43
CA ASP A 230 9.60 5.64 19.43
C ASP A 230 8.06 5.51 19.30
N LEU A 231 7.54 5.49 18.07
CA LEU A 231 6.11 5.31 17.82
C LEU A 231 5.61 3.90 18.14
N ILE A 232 6.39 2.86 17.82
CA ILE A 232 6.12 1.48 18.18
C ILE A 232 6.05 1.32 19.72
N ASN A 233 7.02 1.91 20.43
CA ASN A 233 7.03 1.89 21.90
C ASN A 233 5.83 2.65 22.50
N LYS A 234 5.35 3.71 21.85
CA LYS A 234 4.12 4.43 22.25
C LYS A 234 2.86 3.62 22.03
N GLY A 235 2.81 2.78 21.00
CA GLY A 235 1.73 1.81 20.79
C GLY A 235 1.64 0.78 21.93
N GLY A 236 2.76 0.50 22.58
CA GLY A 236 2.84 -0.19 23.85
C GLY A 236 2.67 -1.71 23.81
N ASN A 237 2.63 -2.33 22.62
CA ASN A 237 2.57 -3.79 22.54
C ASN A 237 3.95 -4.38 22.87
N PRO A 238 4.06 -5.25 23.92
CA PRO A 238 5.35 -5.77 24.39
C PRO A 238 6.01 -6.77 23.41
N LEU A 239 5.28 -7.28 22.43
CA LEU A 239 5.79 -8.21 21.41
C LEU A 239 6.30 -7.46 20.17
N SER A 240 6.12 -6.14 20.12
CA SER A 240 6.67 -5.33 19.03
C SER A 240 8.20 -5.26 19.11
N GLN A 241 8.85 -5.27 17.95
CA GLN A 241 10.31 -5.25 17.84
C GLN A 241 10.77 -4.37 16.68
N GLN A 242 12.01 -3.87 16.79
CA GLN A 242 12.76 -3.33 15.65
C GLN A 242 14.04 -4.15 15.48
N ILE A 243 14.24 -4.71 14.29
CA ILE A 243 15.37 -5.58 13.94
C ILE A 243 16.17 -4.94 12.81
N VAL A 244 17.49 -4.93 12.95
CA VAL A 244 18.44 -4.59 11.88
C VAL A 244 19.06 -5.90 11.38
N SER A 245 18.75 -6.27 10.15
CA SER A 245 19.28 -7.47 9.51
C SER A 245 20.71 -7.24 9.05
N THR A 246 21.66 -7.96 9.64
CA THR A 246 23.09 -7.73 9.42
C THR A 246 23.51 -8.05 7.99
N GLY A 247 24.18 -7.12 7.33
CA GLY A 247 24.70 -7.25 5.98
C GLY A 247 23.66 -7.23 4.86
N ALA A 248 22.37 -7.14 5.19
CA ALA A 248 21.31 -7.07 4.20
C ALA A 248 21.16 -5.65 3.62
N ASP A 249 20.90 -5.56 2.31
CA ASP A 249 20.51 -4.33 1.64
C ASP A 249 18.99 -4.10 1.68
N HIS A 250 18.49 -3.04 1.03
CA HIS A 250 17.07 -2.73 0.98
C HIS A 250 16.20 -3.83 0.36
N TYR A 251 16.74 -4.60 -0.56
CA TYR A 251 16.03 -5.63 -1.31
C TYR A 251 16.23 -7.03 -0.74
N PHE A 252 17.13 -7.18 0.24
CA PHE A 252 17.58 -8.45 0.78
C PHE A 252 18.24 -9.32 -0.30
N THR A 253 18.98 -8.68 -1.21
CA THR A 253 19.73 -9.36 -2.26
C THR A 253 20.66 -10.40 -1.63
N ASP A 254 20.60 -11.64 -2.11
CA ASP A 254 21.34 -12.79 -1.55
C ASP A 254 21.11 -13.06 -0.05
N SER A 255 20.06 -12.48 0.56
CA SER A 255 19.74 -12.57 1.99
C SER A 255 18.28 -12.95 2.26
N SER A 256 17.58 -13.52 1.29
CA SER A 256 16.17 -13.90 1.39
C SER A 256 15.89 -14.95 2.46
N ASP A 257 16.81 -15.93 2.63
CA ASP A 257 16.68 -16.95 3.67
C ASP A 257 16.77 -16.32 5.07
N GLN A 258 17.73 -15.42 5.28
CA GLN A 258 17.86 -14.67 6.53
C GLN A 258 16.62 -13.85 6.83
N LEU A 259 16.05 -13.17 5.83
CA LEU A 259 14.81 -12.41 5.97
C LEU A 259 13.66 -13.32 6.42
N THR A 260 13.52 -14.48 5.79
CA THR A 260 12.49 -15.45 6.11
C THR A 260 12.65 -16.01 7.53
N GLU A 261 13.88 -16.33 7.94
CA GLU A 261 14.20 -16.79 9.30
C GLU A 261 13.87 -15.71 10.35
N GLU A 262 14.25 -14.45 10.13
CA GLU A 262 13.99 -13.35 11.07
C GLU A 262 12.49 -13.07 11.22
N VAL A 263 11.73 -13.08 10.12
CA VAL A 263 10.26 -12.89 10.14
C VAL A 263 9.60 -14.09 10.84
N SER A 264 9.96 -15.32 10.48
CA SER A 264 9.40 -16.54 11.09
C SER A 264 9.67 -16.60 12.59
N ALA A 265 10.90 -16.31 13.02
CA ALA A 265 11.27 -16.29 14.43
C ALA A 265 10.45 -15.26 15.24
N TRP A 266 10.19 -14.09 14.65
CA TRP A 266 9.33 -13.11 15.30
C TRP A 266 7.86 -13.57 15.36
N LEU A 267 7.32 -14.12 14.28
CA LEU A 267 5.96 -14.68 14.25
C LEU A 267 5.80 -15.83 15.27
N ASP A 268 6.81 -16.68 15.44
CA ASP A 268 6.84 -17.74 16.47
C ASP A 268 6.77 -17.15 17.89
N SER A 269 7.40 -15.99 18.10
CA SER A 269 7.39 -15.31 19.40
C SER A 269 6.02 -14.76 19.81
N LEU A 270 5.07 -14.66 18.87
CA LEU A 270 3.69 -14.21 19.15
C LEU A 270 2.86 -15.28 19.87
N GLY A 271 3.29 -16.56 19.85
CA GLY A 271 2.63 -17.67 20.55
C GLY A 271 1.29 -18.07 19.94
N TRP A 272 1.16 -17.93 18.65
CA TRP A 272 0.00 -18.41 17.87
C TRP A 272 0.30 -19.83 17.38
N ASP A 273 -0.27 -20.81 18.07
CA ASP A 273 -0.11 -22.26 17.79
C ASP A 273 -1.26 -22.80 16.91
#